data_5a9ccda9146e0d1fc8d361d6d280c60e
#
_entry.id   5a9ccda9146e0d1fc8d361d6d280c60e
#
_cell.length_a   1.000
_cell.length_b   1.000
_cell.length_c   1.000
_cell.angle_alpha   90.00
_cell.angle_beta   90.00
_cell.angle_gamma   90.00
#
_symmetry.space_group_name_H-M   'P 1'
#
loop_
_entity.id
_entity.type
_entity.pdbx_description
1 polymer ?
#
loop_
_entity_poly.entity_id
_entity_poly.type
_entity_poly.pdbx_seq_one_letter_code
_entity_poly.pdbx_strand_id
1 'polypeptide(L)'
;MSGLSDAEYHRLSDRVLSAIEQTIDRWLQEDVIDIDAQRTGGLLELVFPDRSRIVVNTQPPLHELWLASRAGGYHYRHADGLWIDTRDGSEFYAALSREASAQGGRPLRFEG
;
A
#
# COMPACT_ATOMS: atom_id res chain seq x y z
N MET A 1 -22.22 9.92 10.88
CA MET A 1 -21.10 9.46 10.43
C MET A 1 -20.81 8.10 10.79
N SER A 2 -20.53 7.37 10.08
CA SER A 2 -20.22 6.09 10.41
C SER A 2 -18.84 5.79 10.04
N GLY A 3 -18.08 5.47 10.90
CA GLY A 3 -16.81 4.91 10.63
C GLY A 3 -16.92 3.44 10.43
N LEU A 4 -15.83 2.81 10.10
CA LEU A 4 -15.74 1.37 10.08
C LEU A 4 -15.77 0.82 11.51
N SER A 5 -16.33 -0.37 11.68
CA SER A 5 -16.08 -1.12 12.90
C SER A 5 -14.62 -1.61 12.88
N ASP A 6 -14.11 -1.99 14.03
CA ASP A 6 -12.75 -2.56 14.10
C ASP A 6 -12.63 -3.79 13.22
N ALA A 7 -13.63 -4.66 13.23
CA ALA A 7 -13.62 -5.88 12.42
C ALA A 7 -13.59 -5.56 10.93
N GLU A 8 -14.40 -4.60 10.49
CA GLU A 8 -14.42 -4.17 9.11
C GLU A 8 -13.08 -3.54 8.71
N TYR A 9 -12.53 -2.69 9.57
CA TYR A 9 -11.25 -2.07 9.31
C TYR A 9 -10.16 -3.13 9.13
N HIS A 10 -10.08 -4.11 10.01
CA HIS A 10 -9.08 -5.17 9.91
C HIS A 10 -9.24 -5.97 8.63
N ARG A 11 -10.47 -6.29 8.25
CA ARG A 11 -10.71 -7.03 7.01
C ARG A 11 -10.29 -6.22 5.78
N LEU A 12 -10.64 -4.94 5.73
CA LEU A 12 -10.35 -4.08 4.59
C LEU A 12 -8.86 -3.76 4.49
N SER A 13 -8.20 -3.47 5.62
CA SER A 13 -6.77 -3.18 5.61
C SER A 13 -5.95 -4.42 5.29
N ASP A 14 -6.34 -5.58 5.81
CA ASP A 14 -5.68 -6.84 5.47
C ASP A 14 -5.80 -7.15 3.98
N ARG A 15 -6.95 -6.86 3.40
CA ARG A 15 -7.15 -7.04 1.95
C ARG A 15 -6.17 -6.20 1.13
N VAL A 16 -5.87 -4.99 1.58
CA VAL A 16 -4.88 -4.13 0.90
C VAL A 16 -3.51 -4.79 0.92
N LEU A 17 -3.05 -5.22 2.08
CA LEU A 17 -1.73 -5.84 2.19
C LEU A 17 -1.64 -7.10 1.35
N SER A 18 -2.67 -7.92 1.36
CA SER A 18 -2.72 -9.15 0.55
C SER A 18 -2.73 -8.87 -0.94
N ALA A 19 -3.47 -7.85 -1.38
CA ALA A 19 -3.52 -7.47 -2.79
C ALA A 19 -2.14 -7.01 -3.29
N ILE A 20 -1.41 -6.28 -2.47
CA ILE A 20 -0.06 -5.84 -2.80
C ILE A 20 0.87 -7.05 -2.93
N GLU A 21 0.83 -7.97 -1.96
CA GLU A 21 1.65 -9.17 -2.00
C GLU A 21 1.38 -10.01 -3.24
N GLN A 22 0.12 -10.19 -3.60
CA GLN A 22 -0.26 -10.96 -4.77
C GLN A 22 0.22 -10.32 -6.07
N THR A 23 0.14 -9.00 -6.15
CA THR A 23 0.62 -8.26 -7.32
C THR A 23 2.13 -8.42 -7.49
N ILE A 24 2.88 -8.28 -6.41
CA ILE A 24 4.34 -8.44 -6.43
C ILE A 24 4.73 -9.86 -6.82
N ASP A 25 4.02 -10.85 -6.30
CA ASP A 25 4.26 -12.25 -6.61
C ASP A 25 4.03 -12.52 -8.10
N ARG A 26 2.96 -11.97 -8.66
CA ARG A 26 2.67 -12.08 -10.09
C ARG A 26 3.78 -11.45 -10.94
N TRP A 27 4.26 -10.27 -10.55
CA TRP A 27 5.33 -9.59 -11.27
C TRP A 27 6.62 -10.39 -11.26
N LEU A 28 6.94 -11.07 -10.17
CA LEU A 28 8.11 -11.95 -10.10
C LEU A 28 7.94 -13.13 -11.06
N GLN A 29 6.78 -13.76 -11.06
CA GLN A 29 6.50 -14.89 -11.95
C GLN A 29 6.52 -14.49 -13.43
N GLU A 30 6.08 -13.28 -13.74
CA GLU A 30 6.03 -12.75 -15.11
C GLU A 30 7.32 -12.03 -15.53
N ASP A 31 8.32 -12.06 -14.68
CA ASP A 31 9.62 -11.43 -14.97
C ASP A 31 9.53 -9.92 -15.19
N VAL A 32 8.57 -9.27 -14.53
CA VAL A 32 8.40 -7.82 -14.64
C VAL A 32 9.41 -7.10 -13.74
N ILE A 33 9.43 -7.44 -12.47
CA ILE A 33 10.35 -6.86 -11.50
C ILE A 33 10.42 -7.76 -10.27
N ASP A 34 11.57 -7.79 -9.61
CA ASP A 34 11.76 -8.53 -8.37
C ASP A 34 11.74 -7.56 -7.19
N ILE A 35 10.58 -7.43 -6.55
CA ILE A 35 10.42 -6.65 -5.32
C ILE A 35 10.31 -7.65 -4.17
N ASP A 36 11.14 -7.46 -3.15
CA ASP A 36 11.13 -8.33 -1.98
C ASP A 36 10.08 -7.81 -0.99
N ALA A 37 9.08 -8.59 -0.69
CA ALA A 37 7.99 -8.20 0.20
C ALA A 37 8.08 -8.99 1.50
N GLN A 38 8.10 -8.28 2.63
CA GLN A 38 8.10 -8.90 3.95
C GLN A 38 6.96 -8.33 4.78
N ARG A 39 6.11 -9.21 5.27
CA ARG A 39 4.96 -8.83 6.08
C ARG A 39 5.14 -9.29 7.52
N THR A 40 4.98 -8.37 8.45
CA THR A 40 5.02 -8.66 9.88
C THR A 40 3.81 -7.98 10.53
N GLY A 41 2.79 -8.77 10.91
CA GLY A 41 1.56 -8.20 11.43
C GLY A 41 0.91 -7.26 10.44
N GLY A 42 0.68 -6.02 10.85
CA GLY A 42 0.09 -4.98 10.00
C GLY A 42 1.10 -4.14 9.24
N LEU A 43 2.35 -4.57 9.16
CA LEU A 43 3.39 -3.84 8.45
C LEU A 43 3.87 -4.66 7.25
N LEU A 44 3.88 -4.04 6.07
CA LEU A 44 4.39 -4.64 4.84
C LEU A 44 5.51 -3.78 4.30
N GLU A 45 6.71 -4.37 4.21
CA GLU A 45 7.88 -3.69 3.68
C GLU A 45 8.20 -4.22 2.29
N LEU A 46 8.37 -3.30 1.35
CA LEU A 46 8.74 -3.61 -0.03
C LEU A 46 10.15 -3.09 -0.29
N VAL A 47 11.04 -3.98 -0.72
CA VAL A 47 12.42 -3.61 -1.04
C VAL A 47 12.61 -3.75 -2.56
N PHE A 48 12.94 -2.65 -3.20
CA PHE A 48 13.12 -2.58 -4.65
C PHE A 48 14.52 -3.01 -5.07
N PRO A 49 14.75 -3.32 -6.36
CA PRO A 49 16.09 -3.74 -6.81
C PRO A 49 17.21 -2.76 -6.48
N ASP A 50 16.91 -1.46 -6.43
CA ASP A 50 17.89 -0.42 -6.08
C ASP A 50 18.07 -0.25 -4.57
N ARG A 51 17.45 -1.14 -3.78
CA ARG A 51 17.47 -1.14 -2.33
C ARG A 51 16.60 -0.07 -1.67
N SER A 52 15.90 0.74 -2.45
CA SER A 52 14.92 1.66 -1.88
C SER A 52 13.73 0.89 -1.34
N ARG A 53 12.98 1.51 -0.44
CA ARG A 53 11.88 0.83 0.26
C ARG A 53 10.60 1.61 0.18
N ILE A 54 9.50 0.88 0.21
CA ILE A 54 8.18 1.42 0.49
C ILE A 54 7.61 0.60 1.64
N VAL A 55 6.99 1.27 2.60
CA VAL A 55 6.37 0.61 3.74
C VAL A 55 4.90 0.97 3.77
N VAL A 56 4.04 -0.04 3.87
CA VAL A 56 2.61 0.14 4.10
C VAL A 56 2.31 -0.41 5.49
N ASN A 57 1.70 0.43 6.33
CA ASN A 57 1.52 0.12 7.72
C ASN A 57 0.08 0.40 8.14
N THR A 58 -0.57 -0.56 8.80
CA THR A 58 -1.91 -0.33 9.35
C THR A 58 -1.79 0.40 10.68
N GLN A 59 -2.77 1.29 10.94
CA GLN A 59 -2.86 2.05 12.19
C GLN A 59 -4.25 1.84 12.79
N PRO A 60 -4.47 0.71 13.51
CA PRO A 60 -5.79 0.37 14.02
C PRO A 60 -6.46 1.44 14.89
N PRO A 61 -5.76 2.10 15.83
CA PRO A 61 -6.42 3.10 16.65
C PRO A 61 -7.03 4.26 15.86
N LEU A 62 -6.53 4.53 14.66
CA LEU A 62 -7.00 5.61 13.81
C LEU A 62 -7.84 5.12 12.64
N HIS A 63 -7.95 3.82 12.44
CA HIS A 63 -8.55 3.20 11.26
C HIS A 63 -7.90 3.73 9.97
N GLU A 64 -6.58 3.87 9.97
CA GLU A 64 -5.84 4.42 8.83
C GLU A 64 -4.87 3.40 8.23
N LEU A 65 -4.49 3.64 6.98
CA LEU A 65 -3.35 3.03 6.32
C LEU A 65 -2.29 4.12 6.15
N TRP A 66 -1.06 3.81 6.45
CA TRP A 66 0.06 4.71 6.26
C TRP A 66 0.98 4.18 5.18
N LEU A 67 1.41 5.06 4.30
CA LEU A 67 2.33 4.76 3.20
C LEU A 67 3.57 5.62 3.37
N ALA A 68 4.73 4.99 3.40
CA ALA A 68 6.00 5.69 3.44
C ALA A 68 6.85 5.27 2.25
N SER A 69 7.36 6.25 1.51
CA SER A 69 8.23 6.04 0.37
C SER A 69 9.40 6.99 0.45
N ARG A 70 10.29 6.91 -0.53
CA ARG A 70 11.41 7.84 -0.64
C ARG A 70 10.93 9.30 -0.75
N ALA A 71 9.76 9.51 -1.35
CA ALA A 71 9.22 10.85 -1.57
C ALA A 71 8.53 11.44 -0.32
N GLY A 72 8.07 10.61 0.62
CA GLY A 72 7.41 11.13 1.82
C GLY A 72 6.50 10.11 2.48
N GLY A 73 5.70 10.58 3.43
CA GLY A 73 4.75 9.77 4.17
C GLY A 73 3.33 10.29 4.00
N TYR A 74 2.38 9.36 3.90
CA TYR A 74 0.98 9.68 3.61
C TYR A 74 0.05 8.84 4.47
N HIS A 75 -1.07 9.41 4.88
CA HIS A 75 -2.08 8.75 5.72
C HIS A 75 -3.41 8.67 4.98
N TYR A 76 -4.04 7.49 5.01
CA TYR A 76 -5.27 7.24 4.26
C TYR A 76 -6.37 6.74 5.19
N ARG A 77 -7.60 7.23 4.96
CA ARG A 77 -8.81 6.74 5.61
C ARG A 77 -9.74 6.13 4.58
N HIS A 78 -10.53 5.17 5.02
CA HIS A 78 -11.50 4.51 4.14
C HIS A 78 -12.75 5.37 4.02
N ALA A 79 -13.13 5.71 2.79
CA ALA A 79 -14.32 6.49 2.49
C ALA A 79 -14.86 6.09 1.13
N ASP A 80 -16.16 5.81 1.07
CA ASP A 80 -16.85 5.48 -0.19
C ASP A 80 -16.16 4.34 -0.96
N GLY A 81 -15.71 3.33 -0.23
CA GLY A 81 -15.08 2.16 -0.83
C GLY A 81 -13.61 2.33 -1.20
N LEU A 82 -13.02 3.48 -0.93
CA LEU A 82 -11.63 3.79 -1.29
C LEU A 82 -10.83 4.19 -0.05
N TRP A 83 -9.52 4.06 -0.15
CA TRP A 83 -8.61 4.60 0.85
C TRP A 83 -8.11 5.95 0.36
N ILE A 84 -8.46 7.01 1.07
CA ILE A 84 -8.30 8.39 0.63
C ILE A 84 -7.33 9.14 1.55
N ASP A 85 -6.38 9.85 0.95
CA ASP A 85 -5.40 10.65 1.70
C ASP A 85 -6.12 11.71 2.54
N THR A 86 -5.74 11.78 3.82
CA THR A 86 -6.41 12.68 4.78
C THR A 86 -6.12 14.15 4.53
N ARG A 87 -5.13 14.47 3.68
CA ARG A 87 -4.75 15.84 3.38
C ARG A 87 -5.26 16.32 2.02
N ASP A 88 -5.08 15.53 0.97
CA ASP A 88 -5.37 16.01 -0.39
C ASP A 88 -6.42 15.20 -1.15
N GLY A 89 -6.95 14.14 -0.54
CA GLY A 89 -8.00 13.33 -1.16
C GLY A 89 -7.53 12.37 -2.24
N SER A 90 -6.23 12.19 -2.44
CA SER A 90 -5.74 11.23 -3.44
C SER A 90 -6.01 9.80 -2.98
N GLU A 91 -6.10 8.89 -3.95
CA GLU A 91 -6.44 7.50 -3.67
C GLU A 91 -5.16 6.67 -3.47
N PHE A 92 -5.21 5.72 -2.55
CA PHE A 92 -4.07 4.95 -2.08
C PHE A 92 -3.33 4.20 -3.21
N TYR A 93 -4.06 3.43 -4.03
CA TYR A 93 -3.40 2.63 -5.06
C TYR A 93 -2.78 3.49 -6.16
N ALA A 94 -3.38 4.65 -6.45
CA ALA A 94 -2.80 5.59 -7.38
C ALA A 94 -1.48 6.14 -6.84
N ALA A 95 -1.44 6.50 -5.56
CA ALA A 95 -0.22 6.98 -4.91
C ALA A 95 0.84 5.89 -4.84
N LEU A 96 0.46 4.69 -4.42
CA LEU A 96 1.38 3.56 -4.34
C LEU A 96 1.98 3.24 -5.71
N SER A 97 1.15 3.25 -6.75
CA SER A 97 1.59 2.99 -8.13
C SER A 97 2.61 4.04 -8.60
N ARG A 98 2.35 5.31 -8.29
CA ARG A 98 3.26 6.40 -8.63
C ARG A 98 4.62 6.23 -7.92
N GLU A 99 4.59 5.96 -6.61
CA GLU A 99 5.82 5.81 -5.83
C GLU A 99 6.59 4.55 -6.23
N ALA A 100 5.88 3.45 -6.46
CA ALA A 100 6.50 2.22 -6.90
C ALA A 100 7.13 2.37 -8.29
N SER A 101 6.46 3.06 -9.19
CA SER A 101 6.99 3.30 -10.54
C SER A 101 8.27 4.13 -10.48
N ALA A 102 8.29 5.15 -9.62
CA ALA A 102 9.48 5.99 -9.45
C ALA A 102 10.66 5.17 -8.89
N GLN A 103 10.40 4.35 -7.87
CA GLN A 103 11.46 3.57 -7.22
C GLN A 103 11.87 2.33 -8.02
N GLY A 104 10.94 1.74 -8.77
CA GLY A 104 11.21 0.58 -9.60
C GLY A 104 11.77 0.90 -10.97
N GLY A 105 11.74 2.17 -11.38
CA GLY A 105 12.31 2.59 -12.65
C GLY A 105 11.52 2.14 -13.88
N ARG A 106 10.24 1.83 -13.72
CA ARG A 106 9.35 1.39 -14.80
C ARG A 106 7.90 1.60 -14.39
N PRO A 107 6.96 1.64 -15.35
CA PRO A 107 5.55 1.75 -14.99
C PRO A 107 5.09 0.51 -14.22
N LEU A 108 4.59 0.72 -13.00
CA LEU A 108 4.06 -0.33 -12.13
C LEU A 108 2.69 0.13 -11.65
N ARG A 109 1.70 -0.75 -11.73
CA ARG A 109 0.34 -0.42 -11.33
C ARG A 109 -0.21 -1.41 -10.32
N PHE A 110 -0.56 -0.90 -9.15
CA PHE A 110 -1.30 -1.64 -8.13
C PHE A 110 -2.78 -1.32 -8.23
N GLU A 111 -3.62 -2.33 -7.97
CA GLU A 111 -5.07 -2.18 -7.96
C GLU A 111 -5.63 -2.95 -6.79
N GLY A 112 -6.73 -2.45 -6.25
CA GLY A 112 -7.44 -3.11 -5.17
C GLY A 112 -8.44 -4.15 -5.61
#